data_bf04b6e814baae4312bce7d2800aba84
#
_entry.id   bf04b6e814baae4312bce7d2800aba84
#
_cell.length_a   1.000
_cell.length_b   1.000
_cell.length_c   1.000
_cell.angle_alpha   90.00
_cell.angle_beta   90.00
_cell.angle_gamma   90.00
#
_symmetry.space_group_name_H-M   'P 1'
#
loop_
_entity.id
_entity.type
_entity.pdbx_description
1 polymer ?
#
loop_
_entity_poly.entity_id
_entity_poly.type
_entity_poly.pdbx_seq_one_letter_code
_entity_poly.pdbx_strand_id
1 'polypeptide(L)'
;MAARGIVVILLTTLLAPMVSAQVESSVDYGYGAVLSDNPEEAPLTYAYSPAIRAAFARVSELSQYSIDEQQSVTQWVVVSPNVIGEAAPLLADAYLIDMDFSSGASEFAKLQYEGKIEVAYPLIEKTMTKKWIPNDANFDDQWHLQNTGQTGGNAGEDANITTAWDDYRGNGVVIGIVDDGLDWNHADLDNYYEDTLDYDYCNNDGDPSPSYYDGHGTSAAGVAAAVGNNTIGVSGAAPRAGLAGLLLIACSTTDTRESNTLSHENQNIDIYSNSWGPSDNGRTVEAPGPLMLAAFEDDVNQGRGGLGNVITWAAGNGLDDDDNSNYDGYANSRHTIAVTAVTHYGRQSWYAEPGANILVAAPSDGDGEGITTTDNEGGSGYNNGDYNNNFGGTSSATPLVSGVVALILDANPNLTYRDVEHIIVNSARINDAGDNSWNVNGAGHDVSHKYGFGVIDASAAVDLAANWANVGPEINFQSGLLDVDDRQIPDNSAPGISEITQVSESIKIEHVE
;
A
#
# COMPACT_ATOMS: atom_id res chain seq x y z
N MET A 1 -11.97 50.64 -30.71
CA MET A 1 -11.14 49.88 -31.66
C MET A 1 -10.00 49.29 -30.85
N ALA A 2 -10.16 48.08 -30.46
CA ALA A 2 -9.17 47.37 -29.67
C ALA A 2 -8.70 46.12 -30.46
N ALA A 3 -7.44 46.04 -30.74
CA ALA A 3 -6.83 44.94 -31.45
C ALA A 3 -6.63 43.76 -30.49
N ARG A 4 -7.20 42.60 -30.80
CA ARG A 4 -6.95 41.32 -30.18
C ARG A 4 -5.68 40.74 -30.79
N GLY A 5 -4.66 40.54 -29.99
CA GLY A 5 -3.48 39.76 -30.36
C GLY A 5 -3.72 38.29 -30.03
N ILE A 6 -3.82 37.44 -31.05
CA ILE A 6 -3.80 35.98 -30.92
C ILE A 6 -2.35 35.54 -30.97
N VAL A 7 -1.88 34.94 -29.88
CA VAL A 7 -0.59 34.23 -29.87
C VAL A 7 -0.87 32.77 -30.26
N VAL A 8 -0.43 32.39 -31.45
CA VAL A 8 -0.43 30.99 -31.90
C VAL A 8 0.94 30.42 -31.55
N ILE A 9 0.96 29.47 -30.62
CA ILE A 9 2.16 28.65 -30.35
C ILE A 9 2.08 27.44 -31.28
N LEU A 10 2.98 27.40 -32.27
CA LEU A 10 3.20 26.21 -33.06
C LEU A 10 4.02 25.20 -32.24
N LEU A 11 3.38 24.13 -31.79
CA LEU A 11 4.08 22.93 -31.34
C LEU A 11 4.38 22.07 -32.58
N THR A 12 5.65 21.96 -32.92
CA THR A 12 6.11 20.95 -33.88
C THR A 12 6.22 19.60 -33.15
N THR A 13 5.24 18.75 -33.39
CA THR A 13 5.28 17.36 -32.93
C THR A 13 6.24 16.56 -33.82
N LEU A 14 7.34 16.10 -33.25
CA LEU A 14 8.11 14.98 -33.82
C LEU A 14 7.30 13.70 -33.56
N LEU A 15 6.70 13.16 -34.62
CA LEU A 15 6.12 11.82 -34.61
C LEU A 15 7.25 10.79 -34.60
N ALA A 16 7.48 10.17 -33.45
CA ALA A 16 8.13 8.87 -33.39
C ALA A 16 7.04 7.80 -33.63
N PRO A 17 7.31 6.71 -34.36
CA PRO A 17 6.30 5.69 -34.61
C PRO A 17 5.98 4.97 -33.30
N MET A 18 4.70 5.02 -32.88
CA MET A 18 4.16 4.15 -31.83
C MET A 18 4.21 2.70 -32.34
N VAL A 19 5.08 1.91 -31.77
CA VAL A 19 4.97 0.46 -31.79
C VAL A 19 3.95 0.12 -30.69
N SER A 20 2.74 -0.26 -31.09
CA SER A 20 1.74 -0.80 -30.18
C SER A 20 2.27 -2.17 -29.69
N ALA A 21 2.75 -2.23 -28.46
CA ALA A 21 2.96 -3.48 -27.77
C ALA A 21 1.58 -3.96 -27.29
N GLN A 22 1.00 -4.94 -27.99
CA GLN A 22 -0.06 -5.75 -27.40
C GLN A 22 0.60 -6.56 -26.28
N VAL A 23 0.21 -6.28 -25.04
CA VAL A 23 0.53 -7.14 -23.89
C VAL A 23 -0.40 -8.34 -24.00
N GLU A 24 0.09 -9.43 -24.56
CA GLU A 24 -0.57 -10.73 -24.38
C GLU A 24 -0.26 -11.22 -22.97
N SER A 25 -1.28 -11.24 -22.14
CA SER A 25 -1.25 -11.85 -20.82
C SER A 25 -1.27 -13.36 -20.94
N SER A 26 -0.11 -13.95 -21.10
CA SER A 26 0.18 -15.34 -20.74
C SER A 26 1.68 -15.49 -20.58
N VAL A 27 2.13 -15.65 -19.33
CA VAL A 27 3.51 -16.05 -19.05
C VAL A 27 3.60 -17.52 -19.41
N ASP A 28 3.87 -17.82 -20.67
CA ASP A 28 4.17 -19.18 -21.14
C ASP A 28 5.65 -19.45 -20.85
N TYR A 29 5.93 -20.24 -19.82
CA TYR A 29 7.26 -20.80 -19.58
C TYR A 29 7.56 -21.96 -20.56
N GLY A 30 7.07 -21.88 -21.79
CA GLY A 30 7.23 -22.90 -22.81
C GLY A 30 8.61 -22.89 -23.43
N TYR A 31 9.40 -23.92 -23.20
CA TYR A 31 10.51 -24.29 -24.06
C TYR A 31 9.97 -24.75 -25.41
N GLY A 32 9.87 -23.83 -26.36
CA GLY A 32 9.50 -24.13 -27.73
C GLY A 32 10.71 -24.68 -28.49
N ALA A 33 10.91 -25.98 -28.48
CA ALA A 33 11.82 -26.62 -29.43
C ALA A 33 11.14 -26.67 -30.80
N VAL A 34 11.62 -25.94 -31.78
CA VAL A 34 11.24 -26.12 -33.17
C VAL A 34 12.03 -27.32 -33.68
N LEU A 35 11.36 -28.48 -33.79
CA LEU A 35 11.94 -29.67 -34.45
C LEU A 35 11.96 -29.43 -35.96
N SER A 36 13.16 -29.37 -36.55
CA SER A 36 13.33 -29.45 -38.00
C SER A 36 13.15 -30.91 -38.43
N ASP A 37 12.34 -31.16 -39.45
CA ASP A 37 12.12 -32.50 -40.03
C ASP A 37 13.31 -33.02 -40.85
N ASN A 38 14.47 -32.35 -40.79
CA ASN A 38 15.65 -32.76 -41.53
C ASN A 38 16.86 -32.96 -40.59
N PRO A 39 17.34 -34.23 -40.38
CA PRO A 39 18.35 -34.55 -39.37
C PRO A 39 19.79 -34.15 -39.72
N GLU A 40 20.06 -33.46 -40.82
CA GLU A 40 21.40 -33.08 -41.27
C GLU A 40 21.67 -31.55 -41.25
N GLU A 41 20.77 -30.68 -40.76
CA GLU A 41 20.99 -29.25 -40.75
C GLU A 41 21.02 -28.66 -39.35
N ALA A 42 22.21 -28.14 -39.01
CA ALA A 42 22.54 -27.11 -38.00
C ALA A 42 22.17 -27.33 -36.52
N PRO A 43 23.04 -26.92 -35.58
CA PRO A 43 22.72 -26.97 -34.17
C PRO A 43 21.50 -26.10 -33.86
N LEU A 44 20.58 -26.65 -33.07
CA LEU A 44 19.38 -25.96 -32.57
C LEU A 44 19.78 -24.62 -31.92
N THR A 45 19.59 -23.52 -32.61
CA THR A 45 19.65 -22.20 -32.01
C THR A 45 18.38 -22.05 -31.14
N TYR A 46 18.52 -22.20 -29.84
CA TYR A 46 17.43 -21.89 -28.90
C TYR A 46 17.11 -20.40 -28.99
N ALA A 47 15.96 -20.09 -29.57
CA ALA A 47 15.45 -18.73 -29.55
C ALA A 47 14.86 -18.48 -28.14
N TYR A 48 15.62 -17.83 -27.27
CA TYR A 48 15.13 -17.43 -25.96
C TYR A 48 13.89 -16.54 -26.06
N SER A 49 12.91 -16.78 -25.18
CA SER A 49 11.73 -15.93 -25.09
C SER A 49 12.12 -14.48 -24.76
N PRO A 50 11.29 -13.48 -25.08
CA PRO A 50 11.56 -12.09 -24.71
C PRO A 50 11.83 -11.92 -23.20
N ALA A 51 11.16 -12.67 -22.34
CA ALA A 51 11.35 -12.63 -20.89
C ALA A 51 12.76 -13.13 -20.49
N ILE A 52 13.25 -14.22 -21.08
CA ILE A 52 14.60 -14.73 -20.80
C ILE A 52 15.66 -13.74 -21.31
N ARG A 53 15.47 -13.12 -22.48
CA ARG A 53 16.38 -12.10 -22.99
C ARG A 53 16.42 -10.86 -22.09
N ALA A 54 15.28 -10.42 -21.58
CA ALA A 54 15.21 -9.32 -20.62
C ALA A 54 15.92 -9.68 -19.30
N ALA A 55 15.79 -10.93 -18.83
CA ALA A 55 16.52 -11.40 -17.67
C ALA A 55 18.04 -11.40 -17.91
N PHE A 56 18.52 -11.87 -19.06
CA PHE A 56 19.94 -11.80 -19.40
C PHE A 56 20.46 -10.36 -19.47
N ALA A 57 19.72 -9.46 -20.10
CA ALA A 57 20.09 -8.05 -20.16
C ALA A 57 20.24 -7.45 -18.76
N ARG A 58 19.32 -7.77 -17.85
CA ARG A 58 19.37 -7.29 -16.46
C ARG A 58 20.56 -7.85 -15.70
N VAL A 59 20.80 -9.17 -15.72
CA VAL A 59 21.91 -9.78 -14.94
C VAL A 59 23.29 -9.49 -15.52
N SER A 60 23.41 -9.07 -16.77
CA SER A 60 24.67 -8.63 -17.39
C SER A 60 25.01 -7.16 -17.13
N GLU A 61 24.12 -6.39 -16.51
CA GLU A 61 24.40 -5.03 -16.06
C GLU A 61 25.27 -5.06 -14.79
N LEU A 62 26.58 -4.95 -14.95
CA LEU A 62 27.55 -5.19 -13.87
C LEU A 62 27.53 -4.13 -12.77
N SER A 63 26.99 -2.95 -13.04
CA SER A 63 26.88 -1.85 -12.07
C SER A 63 25.88 -2.11 -10.94
N GLN A 64 24.97 -3.06 -11.13
CA GLN A 64 23.98 -3.43 -10.10
C GLN A 64 24.57 -4.21 -8.92
N TYR A 65 25.73 -4.85 -9.10
CA TYR A 65 26.31 -5.70 -8.06
C TYR A 65 27.10 -4.89 -7.04
N SER A 66 26.80 -5.09 -5.76
CA SER A 66 27.51 -4.49 -4.62
C SER A 66 28.97 -4.96 -4.56
N ILE A 67 29.80 -4.26 -3.81
CA ILE A 67 31.22 -4.62 -3.63
C ILE A 67 31.36 -6.01 -3.01
N ASP A 68 30.49 -6.35 -2.05
CA ASP A 68 30.54 -7.65 -1.37
C ASP A 68 30.13 -8.79 -2.33
N GLU A 69 29.08 -8.58 -3.15
CA GLU A 69 28.70 -9.52 -4.19
C GLU A 69 29.83 -9.72 -5.20
N GLN A 70 30.44 -8.64 -5.68
CA GLN A 70 31.59 -8.72 -6.61
C GLN A 70 32.76 -9.52 -6.02
N GLN A 71 33.04 -9.38 -4.73
CA GLN A 71 34.10 -10.14 -4.05
C GLN A 71 33.75 -11.62 -3.85
N SER A 72 32.48 -11.98 -3.82
CA SER A 72 32.02 -13.36 -3.66
C SER A 72 32.04 -14.16 -4.97
N VAL A 73 32.17 -13.50 -6.12
CA VAL A 73 32.11 -14.16 -7.43
C VAL A 73 33.29 -15.07 -7.66
N THR A 74 33.00 -16.33 -7.89
CA THR A 74 33.98 -17.36 -8.29
C THR A 74 33.67 -17.97 -9.64
N GLN A 75 32.47 -17.76 -10.16
CA GLN A 75 32.00 -18.33 -11.42
C GLN A 75 31.18 -17.33 -12.24
N TRP A 76 31.19 -17.55 -13.54
CA TRP A 76 30.37 -16.83 -14.50
C TRP A 76 29.55 -17.80 -15.35
N VAL A 77 28.37 -17.35 -15.75
CA VAL A 77 27.59 -17.99 -16.81
C VAL A 77 27.88 -17.24 -18.10
N VAL A 78 28.27 -17.97 -19.13
CA VAL A 78 28.57 -17.44 -20.47
C VAL A 78 27.68 -18.15 -21.49
N VAL A 79 26.88 -17.39 -22.23
CA VAL A 79 26.01 -17.91 -23.29
C VAL A 79 26.74 -17.70 -24.62
N SER A 80 27.00 -18.80 -25.34
CA SER A 80 27.78 -18.79 -26.58
C SER A 80 27.38 -19.97 -27.49
N PRO A 81 27.28 -19.75 -28.79
CA PRO A 81 27.10 -20.84 -29.75
C PRO A 81 28.34 -21.76 -29.85
N ASN A 82 29.46 -21.39 -29.24
CA ASN A 82 30.68 -22.17 -29.24
C ASN A 82 30.97 -22.72 -27.84
N VAL A 83 31.46 -23.94 -27.75
CA VAL A 83 31.85 -24.57 -26.49
C VAL A 83 33.02 -23.80 -25.87
N ILE A 84 32.87 -23.27 -24.64
CA ILE A 84 33.89 -22.48 -23.95
C ILE A 84 34.24 -23.03 -22.55
N GLY A 85 33.48 -23.96 -22.00
CA GLY A 85 33.66 -24.50 -20.66
C GLY A 85 32.78 -25.70 -20.41
N GLU A 86 32.44 -25.97 -19.17
CA GLU A 86 31.44 -27.00 -18.82
C GLU A 86 30.02 -26.48 -19.10
N ALA A 87 29.20 -27.28 -19.79
CA ALA A 87 27.83 -26.90 -20.12
C ALA A 87 26.97 -26.77 -18.85
N ALA A 88 26.20 -25.71 -18.75
CA ALA A 88 25.20 -25.56 -17.69
C ALA A 88 24.09 -26.61 -17.86
N PRO A 89 23.57 -27.20 -16.77
CA PRO A 89 22.71 -28.37 -16.83
C PRO A 89 21.40 -28.22 -17.60
N LEU A 90 20.93 -27.00 -17.82
CA LEU A 90 19.60 -26.71 -18.36
C LEU A 90 19.60 -25.87 -19.65
N LEU A 91 20.77 -25.39 -20.11
CA LEU A 91 20.87 -24.52 -21.28
C LEU A 91 21.98 -25.05 -22.20
N ALA A 92 21.63 -25.45 -23.42
CA ALA A 92 22.55 -26.15 -24.34
C ALA A 92 23.73 -25.29 -24.82
N ASP A 93 23.63 -23.96 -24.73
CA ASP A 93 24.60 -22.97 -25.14
C ASP A 93 25.11 -22.06 -24.01
N ALA A 94 24.82 -22.41 -22.75
CA ALA A 94 25.34 -21.73 -21.56
C ALA A 94 26.42 -22.58 -20.88
N TYR A 95 27.49 -21.90 -20.47
CA TYR A 95 28.68 -22.53 -19.90
C TYR A 95 29.04 -21.87 -18.57
N LEU A 96 29.52 -22.65 -17.61
CA LEU A 96 30.07 -22.18 -16.34
C LEU A 96 31.58 -22.01 -16.50
N ILE A 97 32.09 -20.85 -16.12
CA ILE A 97 33.51 -20.50 -16.20
C ILE A 97 33.97 -20.05 -14.81
N ASP A 98 34.96 -20.72 -14.24
CA ASP A 98 35.61 -20.34 -12.99
C ASP A 98 36.46 -19.10 -13.21
N MET A 99 36.05 -17.96 -12.63
CA MET A 99 36.74 -16.69 -12.75
C MET A 99 36.26 -15.70 -11.70
N ASP A 100 37.15 -14.88 -11.15
CA ASP A 100 36.77 -13.78 -10.27
C ASP A 100 36.04 -12.66 -11.02
N PHE A 101 35.35 -11.78 -10.29
CA PHE A 101 34.52 -10.73 -10.90
C PHE A 101 35.32 -9.81 -11.83
N SER A 102 36.49 -9.32 -11.39
CA SER A 102 37.30 -8.35 -12.14
C SER A 102 37.84 -8.94 -13.45
N SER A 103 38.35 -10.17 -13.38
CA SER A 103 38.84 -10.90 -14.54
C SER A 103 37.72 -11.23 -15.52
N GLY A 104 36.59 -11.70 -15.03
CA GLY A 104 35.42 -12.02 -15.84
C GLY A 104 34.80 -10.79 -16.51
N ALA A 105 34.65 -9.70 -15.80
CA ALA A 105 34.13 -8.46 -16.33
C ALA A 105 34.98 -7.95 -17.51
N SER A 106 36.31 -8.04 -17.41
CA SER A 106 37.23 -7.61 -18.47
C SER A 106 37.24 -8.55 -19.68
N GLU A 107 37.35 -9.87 -19.41
CA GLU A 107 37.48 -10.87 -20.48
C GLU A 107 36.16 -11.03 -21.26
N PHE A 108 35.02 -11.12 -20.56
CA PHE A 108 33.73 -11.34 -21.22
C PHE A 108 33.22 -10.09 -21.95
N ALA A 109 33.48 -8.89 -21.45
CA ALA A 109 33.20 -7.67 -22.20
C ALA A 109 33.95 -7.65 -23.54
N LYS A 110 35.21 -8.07 -23.58
CA LYS A 110 36.00 -8.20 -24.79
C LYS A 110 35.43 -9.26 -25.75
N LEU A 111 35.12 -10.46 -25.22
CA LEU A 111 34.57 -11.55 -26.04
C LEU A 111 33.19 -11.19 -26.62
N GLN A 112 32.37 -10.47 -25.87
CA GLN A 112 31.09 -9.97 -26.34
C GLN A 112 31.26 -8.90 -27.42
N TYR A 113 32.18 -7.96 -27.24
CA TYR A 113 32.53 -6.97 -28.27
C TYR A 113 33.04 -7.61 -29.58
N GLU A 114 33.81 -8.70 -29.46
CA GLU A 114 34.29 -9.49 -30.60
C GLU A 114 33.21 -10.39 -31.24
N GLY A 115 31.99 -10.42 -30.68
CA GLY A 115 30.87 -11.25 -31.14
C GLY A 115 31.09 -12.76 -30.94
N LYS A 116 31.97 -13.14 -30.01
CA LYS A 116 32.29 -14.55 -29.71
C LYS A 116 31.34 -15.17 -28.71
N ILE A 117 30.69 -14.35 -27.88
CA ILE A 117 29.66 -14.73 -26.90
C ILE A 117 28.45 -13.81 -27.05
N GLU A 118 27.28 -14.29 -26.67
CA GLU A 118 26.05 -13.49 -26.67
C GLU A 118 25.95 -12.63 -25.42
N VAL A 119 26.09 -13.27 -24.24
CA VAL A 119 26.00 -12.60 -22.94
C VAL A 119 26.84 -13.34 -21.90
N ALA A 120 27.34 -12.61 -20.92
CA ALA A 120 27.95 -13.18 -19.72
C ALA A 120 27.49 -12.42 -18.48
N TYR A 121 27.37 -13.14 -17.37
CA TYR A 121 27.02 -12.53 -16.09
C TYR A 121 27.64 -13.34 -14.93
N PRO A 122 27.98 -12.65 -13.80
CA PRO A 122 28.54 -13.32 -12.64
C PRO A 122 27.49 -14.19 -11.95
N LEU A 123 27.88 -15.36 -11.48
CA LEU A 123 27.04 -16.23 -10.70
C LEU A 123 27.14 -15.82 -9.22
N ILE A 124 26.06 -15.25 -8.72
CA ILE A 124 25.96 -14.83 -7.31
C ILE A 124 25.19 -15.90 -6.54
N GLU A 125 25.77 -16.35 -5.42
CA GLU A 125 25.06 -17.22 -4.49
C GLU A 125 23.90 -16.47 -3.84
N LYS A 126 22.71 -17.08 -3.82
CA LYS A 126 21.51 -16.53 -3.19
C LYS A 126 21.09 -17.43 -2.04
N THR A 127 20.88 -16.86 -0.89
CA THR A 127 20.21 -17.55 0.20
C THR A 127 18.71 -17.56 -0.08
N MET A 128 18.12 -18.74 -0.20
CA MET A 128 16.68 -18.90 -0.32
C MET A 128 16.10 -19.17 1.06
N THR A 129 15.22 -18.31 1.51
CA THR A 129 14.44 -18.50 2.74
C THR A 129 13.12 -19.16 2.41
N LYS A 130 12.54 -19.90 3.37
CA LYS A 130 11.17 -20.35 3.25
C LYS A 130 10.27 -19.13 3.36
N LYS A 131 9.27 -19.00 2.47
CA LYS A 131 8.23 -17.99 2.63
C LYS A 131 7.50 -18.23 3.94
N TRP A 132 7.31 -17.15 4.69
CA TRP A 132 6.53 -17.19 5.92
C TRP A 132 5.04 -17.15 5.55
N ILE A 133 4.32 -18.20 5.90
CA ILE A 133 2.86 -18.27 5.78
C ILE A 133 2.34 -18.64 7.15
N PRO A 134 1.36 -17.94 7.71
CA PRO A 134 0.74 -18.26 8.98
C PRO A 134 0.16 -19.67 8.98
N ASN A 135 0.15 -20.31 10.15
CA ASN A 135 -0.46 -21.63 10.35
C ASN A 135 -1.80 -21.54 11.10
N ASP A 136 -2.38 -20.35 11.11
CA ASP A 136 -3.61 -20.01 11.82
C ASP A 136 -4.81 -20.66 11.14
N ALA A 137 -5.74 -21.14 11.95
CA ALA A 137 -6.79 -22.07 11.50
C ALA A 137 -7.71 -21.48 10.42
N ASN A 138 -7.94 -20.17 10.42
CA ASN A 138 -8.81 -19.46 9.49
C ASN A 138 -8.03 -18.65 8.44
N PHE A 139 -6.69 -18.82 8.34
CA PHE A 139 -5.89 -18.04 7.38
C PHE A 139 -6.32 -18.28 5.92
N ASP A 140 -6.73 -19.49 5.58
CA ASP A 140 -7.21 -19.82 4.22
C ASP A 140 -8.50 -19.05 3.84
N ASP A 141 -9.24 -18.52 4.82
CA ASP A 141 -10.43 -17.69 4.61
C ASP A 141 -10.09 -16.18 4.52
N GLN A 142 -8.85 -15.79 4.83
CA GLN A 142 -8.39 -14.41 4.83
C GLN A 142 -7.90 -13.96 3.43
N TRP A 143 -8.85 -13.90 2.48
CA TRP A 143 -8.56 -13.52 1.10
C TRP A 143 -7.97 -12.10 0.98
N HIS A 144 -8.25 -11.20 1.91
CA HIS A 144 -7.69 -9.85 1.94
C HIS A 144 -6.18 -9.82 2.16
N LEU A 145 -5.62 -10.85 2.80
CA LEU A 145 -4.18 -11.04 3.02
C LEU A 145 -3.55 -11.89 1.90
N GLN A 146 -4.28 -12.92 1.42
CA GLN A 146 -3.84 -13.76 0.31
C GLN A 146 -5.04 -14.25 -0.52
N ASN A 147 -5.25 -13.64 -1.68
CA ASN A 147 -6.30 -14.04 -2.60
C ASN A 147 -5.76 -15.01 -3.66
N THR A 148 -6.08 -16.28 -3.50
CA THR A 148 -5.77 -17.34 -4.48
C THR A 148 -6.96 -17.65 -5.40
N GLY A 149 -8.06 -16.90 -5.29
CA GLY A 149 -9.35 -17.17 -5.92
C GLY A 149 -10.24 -18.09 -5.09
N GLN A 150 -9.93 -18.31 -3.79
CA GLN A 150 -10.67 -19.20 -2.88
C GLN A 150 -12.12 -18.79 -2.70
N THR A 151 -12.43 -17.50 -2.79
CA THR A 151 -13.79 -16.93 -2.69
C THR A 151 -14.49 -16.79 -4.06
N GLY A 152 -13.83 -17.18 -5.14
CA GLY A 152 -14.31 -16.98 -6.51
C GLY A 152 -13.94 -15.61 -7.09
N GLY A 153 -13.24 -14.76 -6.34
CA GLY A 153 -12.69 -13.49 -6.78
C GLY A 153 -11.47 -13.63 -7.70
N ASN A 154 -10.87 -12.51 -8.04
CA ASN A 154 -9.68 -12.49 -8.87
C ASN A 154 -8.44 -12.79 -8.02
N ALA A 155 -7.73 -13.87 -8.33
CA ALA A 155 -6.48 -14.18 -7.64
C ALA A 155 -5.48 -13.04 -7.75
N GLY A 156 -4.86 -12.66 -6.62
CA GLY A 156 -3.94 -11.53 -6.51
C GLY A 156 -4.60 -10.17 -6.26
N GLU A 157 -5.94 -10.10 -6.18
CA GLU A 157 -6.63 -8.92 -5.67
C GLU A 157 -6.72 -8.99 -4.13
N ASP A 158 -5.59 -8.72 -3.49
CA ASP A 158 -5.33 -8.68 -2.05
C ASP A 158 -4.34 -7.57 -1.71
N ALA A 159 -3.91 -7.46 -0.45
CA ALA A 159 -2.93 -6.46 -0.01
C ALA A 159 -1.47 -6.81 -0.37
N ASN A 160 -1.19 -7.90 -1.09
CA ASN A 160 0.14 -8.40 -1.44
C ASN A 160 1.10 -8.48 -0.23
N ILE A 161 0.59 -8.98 0.90
CA ILE A 161 1.27 -8.86 2.20
C ILE A 161 2.19 -10.03 2.52
N THR A 162 1.90 -11.23 1.98
CA THR A 162 2.61 -12.46 2.37
C THR A 162 4.09 -12.43 2.06
N THR A 163 4.52 -11.69 1.04
CA THR A 163 5.93 -11.50 0.71
C THR A 163 6.61 -10.53 1.67
N ALA A 164 5.92 -9.48 2.12
CA ALA A 164 6.43 -8.53 3.12
C ALA A 164 6.74 -9.24 4.46
N TRP A 165 5.96 -10.25 4.83
CA TRP A 165 6.14 -11.01 6.06
C TRP A 165 7.41 -11.87 6.12
N ASP A 166 8.08 -12.09 5.01
CA ASP A 166 9.38 -12.77 5.04
C ASP A 166 10.40 -12.00 5.92
N ASP A 167 10.33 -10.66 5.89
CA ASP A 167 11.27 -9.78 6.58
C ASP A 167 10.62 -8.94 7.69
N TYR A 168 9.39 -8.41 7.48
CA TYR A 168 8.74 -7.44 8.36
C TYR A 168 7.37 -7.94 8.82
N ARG A 169 7.03 -7.76 10.09
CA ARG A 169 5.76 -8.22 10.70
C ARG A 169 5.16 -7.21 11.68
N GLY A 170 5.68 -5.98 11.69
CA GLY A 170 5.26 -4.90 12.59
C GLY A 170 6.00 -4.87 13.93
N ASN A 171 7.19 -5.48 14.01
CA ASN A 171 7.93 -5.53 15.28
C ASN A 171 8.29 -4.14 15.78
N GLY A 172 7.95 -3.85 17.05
CA GLY A 172 8.29 -2.60 17.73
C GLY A 172 7.43 -1.40 17.30
N VAL A 173 6.32 -1.65 16.60
CA VAL A 173 5.32 -0.63 16.22
C VAL A 173 4.03 -0.89 16.98
N VAL A 174 3.39 0.15 17.51
CA VAL A 174 2.13 0.08 18.25
C VAL A 174 1.01 0.76 17.47
N ILE A 175 -0.11 0.04 17.34
CA ILE A 175 -1.35 0.54 16.70
C ILE A 175 -2.39 0.78 17.78
N GLY A 176 -2.81 2.04 17.94
CA GLY A 176 -3.96 2.44 18.75
C GLY A 176 -5.25 2.26 17.93
N ILE A 177 -6.13 1.38 18.37
CA ILE A 177 -7.46 1.18 17.79
C ILE A 177 -8.44 2.11 18.49
N VAL A 178 -8.83 3.17 17.81
CA VAL A 178 -9.80 4.16 18.32
C VAL A 178 -11.20 3.74 17.89
N ASP A 179 -11.97 3.10 18.77
CA ASP A 179 -13.20 2.43 18.36
C ASP A 179 -14.21 2.27 19.54
N ASP A 180 -15.13 1.28 19.42
CA ASP A 180 -16.16 0.96 20.43
C ASP A 180 -15.68 0.07 21.59
N GLY A 181 -14.42 -0.31 21.57
CA GLY A 181 -13.75 -1.17 22.55
C GLY A 181 -12.88 -2.21 21.88
N LEU A 182 -12.10 -2.93 22.68
CA LEU A 182 -11.25 -4.01 22.22
C LEU A 182 -11.22 -5.11 23.28
N ASP A 183 -11.57 -6.35 22.87
CA ASP A 183 -11.45 -7.52 23.74
C ASP A 183 -9.98 -7.96 23.81
N TRP A 184 -9.25 -7.28 24.68
CA TRP A 184 -7.80 -7.46 24.84
C TRP A 184 -7.41 -8.81 25.44
N ASN A 185 -8.37 -9.56 26.03
CA ASN A 185 -8.15 -10.94 26.48
C ASN A 185 -8.30 -11.98 25.37
N HIS A 186 -8.75 -11.56 24.17
CA HIS A 186 -8.92 -12.47 23.04
C HIS A 186 -7.60 -13.16 22.69
N ALA A 187 -7.65 -14.50 22.57
CA ALA A 187 -6.47 -15.34 22.42
C ALA A 187 -5.60 -15.03 21.18
N ASP A 188 -6.15 -14.35 20.17
CA ASP A 188 -5.44 -13.87 18.99
C ASP A 188 -4.96 -12.41 19.08
N LEU A 189 -5.23 -11.72 20.21
CA LEU A 189 -4.85 -10.32 20.40
C LEU A 189 -3.92 -10.11 21.61
N ASP A 190 -4.00 -10.97 22.62
CA ASP A 190 -3.40 -10.79 23.94
C ASP A 190 -1.86 -10.75 23.96
N ASN A 191 -1.20 -11.47 23.04
CA ASN A 191 0.25 -11.70 23.09
C ASN A 191 1.11 -10.44 22.84
N TYR A 192 0.59 -9.48 22.08
CA TYR A 192 1.23 -8.19 21.78
C TYR A 192 0.38 -7.01 22.21
N TYR A 193 -0.56 -7.22 23.15
CA TYR A 193 -1.37 -6.15 23.69
C TYR A 193 -0.58 -5.30 24.68
N GLU A 194 -0.68 -3.98 24.56
CA GLU A 194 0.05 -2.98 25.34
C GLU A 194 -0.88 -2.36 26.41
N ASP A 195 -1.14 -3.10 27.48
CA ASP A 195 -2.08 -2.76 28.55
C ASP A 195 -1.76 -1.46 29.33
N THR A 196 -0.59 -0.89 29.12
CA THR A 196 -0.20 0.39 29.71
C THR A 196 -0.49 1.58 28.79
N LEU A 197 -0.90 1.32 27.55
CA LEU A 197 -1.17 2.31 26.52
C LEU A 197 -2.66 2.38 26.15
N ASP A 198 -3.50 1.58 26.78
CA ASP A 198 -4.93 1.57 26.54
C ASP A 198 -5.69 2.59 27.38
N TYR A 199 -6.92 2.93 26.98
CA TYR A 199 -7.79 3.80 27.77
C TYR A 199 -9.25 3.75 27.33
N ASP A 200 -10.18 3.81 28.30
CA ASP A 200 -11.62 4.02 28.07
C ASP A 200 -12.00 5.49 28.30
N TYR A 201 -12.24 6.21 27.20
CA TYR A 201 -12.69 7.61 27.25
C TYR A 201 -14.18 7.78 27.54
N CYS A 202 -14.97 6.73 27.51
CA CYS A 202 -16.38 6.75 27.91
C CYS A 202 -16.53 6.70 29.42
N ASN A 203 -15.79 5.81 30.09
CA ASN A 203 -15.84 5.63 31.56
C ASN A 203 -14.71 6.36 32.29
N ASN A 204 -13.67 6.82 31.56
CA ASN A 204 -12.47 7.46 32.07
C ASN A 204 -11.68 6.52 33.01
N ASP A 205 -11.36 5.35 32.52
CA ASP A 205 -10.51 4.36 33.19
C ASP A 205 -9.60 3.64 32.19
N GLY A 206 -8.83 2.66 32.65
CA GLY A 206 -7.86 1.92 31.83
C GLY A 206 -8.41 0.57 31.38
N ASP A 207 -9.70 0.38 31.20
CA ASP A 207 -10.28 -0.88 30.75
C ASP A 207 -11.13 -0.66 29.49
N PRO A 208 -10.55 -0.78 28.29
CA PRO A 208 -11.26 -0.56 27.02
C PRO A 208 -12.09 -1.77 26.59
N SER A 209 -12.40 -2.70 27.49
CA SER A 209 -13.21 -3.88 27.19
C SER A 209 -14.56 -3.47 26.58
N PRO A 210 -14.95 -4.09 25.46
CA PRO A 210 -16.19 -3.73 24.77
C PRO A 210 -17.43 -4.16 25.55
N SER A 211 -18.54 -3.46 25.36
CA SER A 211 -19.82 -3.94 25.84
C SER A 211 -20.33 -5.12 25.01
N TYR A 212 -21.40 -5.78 25.44
CA TYR A 212 -21.90 -7.02 24.84
C TYR A 212 -22.13 -6.97 23.32
N TYR A 213 -22.51 -5.82 22.76
CA TYR A 213 -22.79 -5.66 21.33
C TYR A 213 -21.71 -4.88 20.56
N ASP A 214 -20.70 -4.40 21.26
CA ASP A 214 -19.65 -3.55 20.71
C ASP A 214 -18.47 -4.44 20.28
N GLY A 215 -18.54 -5.02 19.10
CA GLY A 215 -17.52 -5.92 18.55
C GLY A 215 -16.69 -5.32 17.42
N HIS A 216 -16.96 -4.05 17.09
CA HIS A 216 -16.36 -3.44 15.91
C HIS A 216 -14.84 -3.20 16.09
N GLY A 217 -14.42 -2.63 17.20
CA GLY A 217 -13.01 -2.40 17.48
C GLY A 217 -12.20 -3.68 17.65
N THR A 218 -12.80 -4.74 18.25
CA THR A 218 -12.16 -6.08 18.30
C THR A 218 -11.94 -6.64 16.90
N SER A 219 -12.92 -6.49 16.00
CA SER A 219 -12.78 -6.93 14.60
C SER A 219 -11.74 -6.10 13.85
N ALA A 220 -11.69 -4.79 14.03
CA ALA A 220 -10.68 -3.90 13.45
C ALA A 220 -9.26 -4.26 13.96
N ALA A 221 -9.10 -4.51 15.26
CA ALA A 221 -7.84 -4.95 15.85
C ALA A 221 -7.32 -6.24 15.21
N GLY A 222 -8.21 -7.21 14.98
CA GLY A 222 -7.86 -8.47 14.33
C GLY A 222 -7.36 -8.30 12.92
N VAL A 223 -8.00 -7.44 12.11
CA VAL A 223 -7.52 -7.12 10.74
C VAL A 223 -6.14 -6.46 10.79
N ALA A 224 -5.92 -5.52 11.72
CA ALA A 224 -4.65 -4.81 11.82
C ALA A 224 -3.51 -5.72 12.29
N ALA A 225 -3.70 -6.45 13.41
CA ALA A 225 -2.58 -7.04 14.12
C ALA A 225 -2.90 -8.31 14.94
N ALA A 226 -3.90 -9.11 14.55
CA ALA A 226 -4.05 -10.43 15.18
C ALA A 226 -2.74 -11.24 15.10
N VAL A 227 -2.46 -11.99 16.16
CA VAL A 227 -1.19 -12.72 16.35
C VAL A 227 -1.07 -13.85 15.35
N GLY A 228 -0.27 -13.67 14.32
CA GLY A 228 -0.11 -14.70 13.30
C GLY A 228 0.88 -15.80 13.68
N ASN A 229 0.65 -17.00 13.12
CA ASN A 229 1.43 -18.21 13.31
C ASN A 229 1.39 -18.78 14.74
N ASN A 230 0.25 -18.65 15.40
CA ASN A 230 -0.02 -19.18 16.74
C ASN A 230 -0.89 -20.45 16.72
N THR A 231 -1.28 -20.95 15.53
CA THR A 231 -2.11 -22.14 15.28
C THR A 231 -3.60 -21.97 15.55
N ILE A 232 -4.06 -20.81 15.96
CA ILE A 232 -5.47 -20.52 16.21
C ILE A 232 -5.94 -19.39 15.29
N GLY A 233 -7.23 -19.26 15.12
CA GLY A 233 -7.94 -18.17 14.48
C GLY A 233 -7.33 -17.58 13.21
N VAL A 234 -6.97 -16.32 13.27
CA VAL A 234 -6.63 -15.45 12.14
C VAL A 234 -5.24 -14.82 12.28
N SER A 235 -4.73 -14.23 11.20
CA SER A 235 -3.55 -13.37 11.23
C SER A 235 -3.96 -11.93 10.94
N GLY A 236 -3.39 -10.97 11.64
CA GLY A 236 -3.48 -9.56 11.25
C GLY A 236 -2.48 -9.21 10.15
N ALA A 237 -2.65 -8.04 9.55
CA ALA A 237 -1.73 -7.53 8.54
C ALA A 237 -0.31 -7.32 9.09
N ALA A 238 -0.19 -6.89 10.35
CA ALA A 238 1.06 -6.77 11.09
C ALA A 238 1.07 -7.70 12.32
N PRO A 239 1.27 -9.02 12.14
CA PRO A 239 1.00 -10.03 13.15
C PRO A 239 1.94 -10.01 14.38
N ARG A 240 2.79 -9.01 14.50
CA ARG A 240 3.68 -8.76 15.64
C ARG A 240 3.72 -7.30 16.08
N ALA A 241 2.81 -6.47 15.54
CA ALA A 241 2.63 -5.12 16.05
C ALA A 241 1.95 -5.16 17.43
N GLY A 242 2.29 -4.20 18.27
CA GLY A 242 1.55 -3.93 19.51
C GLY A 242 0.16 -3.39 19.22
N LEU A 243 -0.80 -3.70 20.07
CA LEU A 243 -2.16 -3.17 20.03
C LEU A 243 -2.48 -2.41 21.32
N ALA A 244 -3.09 -1.24 21.21
CA ALA A 244 -3.67 -0.51 22.32
C ALA A 244 -5.12 -0.16 22.02
N GLY A 245 -6.07 -0.51 22.89
CA GLY A 245 -7.48 -0.18 22.77
C GLY A 245 -7.76 1.23 23.28
N LEU A 246 -8.34 2.08 22.44
CA LEU A 246 -8.76 3.44 22.80
C LEU A 246 -10.28 3.55 22.61
N LEU A 247 -11.04 3.22 23.66
CA LEU A 247 -12.50 3.20 23.62
C LEU A 247 -13.06 4.62 23.61
N LEU A 248 -13.64 5.02 22.49
CA LEU A 248 -14.18 6.36 22.27
C LEU A 248 -15.66 6.36 21.84
N ILE A 249 -16.03 5.52 20.86
CA ILE A 249 -17.31 5.64 20.16
C ILE A 249 -18.44 4.76 20.73
N ALA A 250 -18.19 3.98 21.76
CA ALA A 250 -19.27 3.28 22.51
C ALA A 250 -20.17 4.24 23.27
N CYS A 251 -19.87 5.53 23.31
CA CYS A 251 -20.66 6.58 23.92
C CYS A 251 -20.67 7.85 23.07
N SER A 252 -21.53 8.81 23.41
CA SER A 252 -21.49 10.11 22.73
C SER A 252 -20.17 10.81 22.99
N THR A 253 -19.51 11.25 21.94
CA THR A 253 -18.23 11.93 22.02
C THR A 253 -18.34 13.46 22.07
N THR A 254 -17.22 14.14 22.27
CA THR A 254 -17.08 15.60 22.28
C THR A 254 -15.69 15.95 21.77
N ASP A 255 -15.51 17.15 21.23
CA ASP A 255 -14.22 17.68 20.78
C ASP A 255 -13.07 17.44 21.79
N THR A 256 -13.35 17.55 23.10
CA THR A 256 -12.36 17.26 24.15
C THR A 256 -12.03 15.78 24.27
N ARG A 257 -13.01 14.88 24.13
CA ARG A 257 -12.74 13.44 24.18
C ARG A 257 -11.96 13.01 22.96
N GLU A 258 -12.40 13.41 21.78
CA GLU A 258 -11.75 13.12 20.53
C GLU A 258 -10.28 13.57 20.54
N SER A 259 -10.03 14.83 20.93
CA SER A 259 -8.67 15.36 21.02
C SER A 259 -7.80 14.62 22.03
N ASN A 260 -8.36 14.28 23.21
CA ASN A 260 -7.61 13.51 24.20
C ASN A 260 -7.28 12.09 23.73
N THR A 261 -8.19 11.47 22.97
CA THR A 261 -7.98 10.12 22.43
C THR A 261 -6.88 10.10 21.39
N LEU A 262 -6.87 11.05 20.47
CA LEU A 262 -5.84 11.11 19.41
C LEU A 262 -4.48 11.58 19.95
N SER A 263 -4.45 12.37 21.04
CA SER A 263 -3.20 12.74 21.71
C SER A 263 -2.74 11.74 22.77
N HIS A 264 -3.46 10.60 22.94
CA HIS A 264 -3.15 9.63 23.97
C HIS A 264 -1.85 8.91 23.68
N GLU A 265 -0.86 9.05 24.58
CA GLU A 265 0.43 8.36 24.48
C GLU A 265 1.11 8.50 23.13
N ASN A 266 1.01 9.65 22.48
CA ASN A 266 1.51 9.89 21.11
C ASN A 266 3.03 9.74 20.93
N GLN A 267 3.78 9.50 22.02
CA GLN A 267 5.18 9.13 21.98
C GLN A 267 5.39 7.61 21.98
N ASN A 268 4.37 6.82 22.32
CA ASN A 268 4.44 5.38 22.51
C ASN A 268 3.51 4.63 21.54
N ILE A 269 2.44 5.26 21.06
CA ILE A 269 1.59 4.79 19.98
C ILE A 269 2.13 5.37 18.66
N ASP A 270 2.34 4.55 17.65
CA ASP A 270 2.87 4.98 16.35
C ASP A 270 1.77 5.33 15.36
N ILE A 271 0.66 4.60 15.42
CA ILE A 271 -0.43 4.66 14.44
C ILE A 271 -1.76 4.76 15.19
N TYR A 272 -2.63 5.68 14.79
CA TYR A 272 -4.03 5.70 15.21
C TYR A 272 -4.92 5.24 14.08
N SER A 273 -5.63 4.13 14.31
CA SER A 273 -6.55 3.52 13.36
C SER A 273 -7.99 3.91 13.71
N ASN A 274 -8.66 4.65 12.81
CA ASN A 274 -9.98 5.24 13.05
C ASN A 274 -10.98 4.70 12.01
N SER A 275 -11.89 3.84 12.47
CA SER A 275 -12.92 3.23 11.62
C SER A 275 -14.31 3.81 11.91
N TRP A 276 -14.40 5.11 12.10
CA TRP A 276 -15.59 5.86 12.44
C TRP A 276 -15.60 7.25 11.80
N GLY A 277 -16.74 7.94 11.85
CA GLY A 277 -16.89 9.28 11.31
C GLY A 277 -18.30 9.85 11.49
N PRO A 278 -18.61 10.98 10.86
CA PRO A 278 -19.98 11.51 10.76
C PRO A 278 -20.94 10.53 10.10
N SER A 279 -22.24 10.85 10.15
CA SER A 279 -23.26 9.98 9.54
C SER A 279 -23.19 10.02 8.02
N ASP A 280 -23.04 8.88 7.38
CA ASP A 280 -22.99 8.64 5.94
C ASP A 280 -24.40 8.69 5.33
N ASN A 281 -24.92 9.88 5.00
CA ASN A 281 -26.31 10.09 4.57
C ASN A 281 -26.47 11.09 3.41
N GLY A 282 -25.38 11.49 2.75
CA GLY A 282 -25.34 12.44 1.63
C GLY A 282 -25.74 13.87 1.99
N ARG A 283 -25.81 14.23 3.27
CA ARG A 283 -26.32 15.54 3.75
C ARG A 283 -25.52 16.11 4.91
N THR A 284 -24.84 15.27 5.67
CA THR A 284 -24.01 15.69 6.79
C THR A 284 -22.69 16.19 6.26
N VAL A 285 -22.34 17.41 6.59
CA VAL A 285 -20.99 17.97 6.43
C VAL A 285 -20.53 18.33 7.82
N GLU A 286 -19.60 17.56 8.32
CA GLU A 286 -19.09 17.71 9.68
C GLU A 286 -17.57 17.69 9.69
N ALA A 287 -16.99 18.51 10.54
CA ALA A 287 -15.56 18.62 10.70
C ALA A 287 -15.16 18.47 12.17
N PRO A 288 -13.92 18.04 12.43
CA PRO A 288 -13.35 18.04 13.78
C PRO A 288 -13.50 19.39 14.45
N GLY A 289 -13.71 19.36 15.75
CA GLY A 289 -13.67 20.57 16.57
C GLY A 289 -12.24 21.13 16.68
N PRO A 290 -12.08 22.37 17.19
CA PRO A 290 -10.78 23.02 17.23
C PRO A 290 -9.75 22.32 18.14
N LEU A 291 -10.17 21.58 19.15
CA LEU A 291 -9.24 20.78 19.98
C LEU A 291 -8.74 19.55 19.22
N MET A 292 -9.64 18.89 18.49
CA MET A 292 -9.29 17.74 17.66
C MET A 292 -8.36 18.14 16.51
N LEU A 293 -8.59 19.30 15.86
CA LEU A 293 -7.66 19.84 14.85
C LEU A 293 -6.27 20.11 15.45
N ALA A 294 -6.23 20.65 16.68
CA ALA A 294 -4.96 20.87 17.37
C ALA A 294 -4.27 19.56 17.77
N ALA A 295 -5.04 18.50 18.08
CA ALA A 295 -4.49 17.18 18.33
C ALA A 295 -3.84 16.59 17.07
N PHE A 296 -4.50 16.67 15.92
CA PHE A 296 -3.91 16.26 14.64
C PHE A 296 -2.58 16.97 14.37
N GLU A 297 -2.53 18.29 14.56
CA GLU A 297 -1.29 19.05 14.38
C GLU A 297 -0.19 18.64 15.37
N ASP A 298 -0.55 18.35 16.63
CA ASP A 298 0.41 17.92 17.66
C ASP A 298 0.95 16.53 17.33
N ASP A 299 0.08 15.59 16.97
CA ASP A 299 0.46 14.22 16.64
C ASP A 299 1.43 14.18 15.45
N VAL A 300 1.14 14.87 14.35
CA VAL A 300 2.03 14.85 13.17
C VAL A 300 3.31 15.64 13.36
N ASN A 301 3.37 16.58 14.31
CA ASN A 301 4.54 17.41 14.55
C ASN A 301 5.39 16.94 15.73
N GLN A 302 4.78 16.36 16.78
CA GLN A 302 5.46 16.00 18.02
C GLN A 302 5.48 14.50 18.29
N GLY A 303 4.50 13.78 17.78
CA GLY A 303 4.36 12.34 18.00
C GLY A 303 5.59 11.57 17.48
N ARG A 304 5.80 10.37 18.00
CA ARG A 304 6.94 9.51 17.63
C ARG A 304 8.29 10.22 17.70
N GLY A 305 8.49 11.05 18.74
CA GLY A 305 9.73 11.82 18.90
C GLY A 305 9.97 12.89 17.84
N GLY A 306 8.91 13.41 17.21
CA GLY A 306 8.93 14.42 16.16
C GLY A 306 8.96 13.86 14.73
N LEU A 307 8.79 12.55 14.56
CA LEU A 307 8.58 11.93 13.24
C LEU A 307 7.11 12.02 12.79
N GLY A 308 6.19 12.23 13.73
CA GLY A 308 4.75 12.29 13.56
C GLY A 308 4.09 10.93 13.58
N ASN A 309 2.97 10.84 14.29
CA ASN A 309 2.10 9.66 14.26
C ASN A 309 1.43 9.53 12.90
N VAL A 310 1.15 8.31 12.47
CA VAL A 310 0.38 8.06 11.25
C VAL A 310 -1.09 7.85 11.66
N ILE A 311 -1.99 8.61 11.06
CA ILE A 311 -3.41 8.57 11.38
C ILE A 311 -4.16 8.06 10.15
N THR A 312 -4.76 6.87 10.25
CA THR A 312 -5.58 6.30 9.19
C THR A 312 -7.05 6.52 9.50
N TRP A 313 -7.84 6.78 8.46
CA TRP A 313 -9.27 7.08 8.62
C TRP A 313 -10.11 6.41 7.54
N ALA A 314 -11.27 5.84 7.94
CA ALA A 314 -12.24 5.26 7.02
C ALA A 314 -12.89 6.36 6.15
N ALA A 315 -12.97 6.13 4.85
CA ALA A 315 -13.46 7.14 3.90
C ALA A 315 -14.99 7.29 3.84
N GLY A 316 -15.75 6.40 4.50
CA GLY A 316 -17.21 6.42 4.57
C GLY A 316 -17.89 5.34 3.72
N ASN A 317 -19.16 5.05 4.05
CA ASN A 317 -19.94 3.93 3.51
C ASN A 317 -21.29 4.36 2.92
N GLY A 318 -21.45 5.64 2.56
CA GLY A 318 -22.72 6.24 2.11
C GLY A 318 -22.87 6.37 0.60
N LEU A 319 -22.16 5.61 -0.23
CA LEU A 319 -22.28 5.71 -1.70
C LEU A 319 -23.75 5.57 -2.18
N ASP A 320 -24.54 4.68 -1.57
CA ASP A 320 -25.95 4.50 -1.92
C ASP A 320 -26.84 5.71 -1.55
N ASP A 321 -26.38 6.55 -0.64
CA ASP A 321 -27.02 7.81 -0.22
C ASP A 321 -26.44 9.05 -0.95
N ASP A 322 -25.65 8.83 -2.01
CA ASP A 322 -24.91 9.86 -2.76
C ASP A 322 -23.94 10.68 -1.86
N ASP A 323 -23.39 10.05 -0.82
CA ASP A 323 -22.41 10.67 0.06
C ASP A 323 -21.01 10.75 -0.58
N ASN A 324 -20.16 11.55 0.02
CA ASN A 324 -18.84 11.82 -0.50
C ASN A 324 -17.85 12.06 0.63
N SER A 325 -16.77 11.34 0.66
CA SER A 325 -15.72 11.40 1.67
C SER A 325 -15.17 12.82 1.94
N ASN A 326 -15.30 13.76 0.99
CA ASN A 326 -14.94 15.17 1.23
C ASN A 326 -15.91 15.89 2.19
N TYR A 327 -17.07 15.32 2.52
CA TYR A 327 -18.00 15.91 3.50
C TYR A 327 -17.62 15.58 4.94
N ASP A 328 -16.79 14.54 5.11
CA ASP A 328 -16.18 14.17 6.39
C ASP A 328 -14.86 14.92 6.59
N GLY A 329 -14.84 15.87 7.50
CA GLY A 329 -13.65 16.67 7.80
C GLY A 329 -12.54 15.92 8.56
N TYR A 330 -12.83 14.73 9.09
CA TYR A 330 -11.82 13.85 9.69
C TYR A 330 -11.06 13.09 8.59
N ALA A 331 -11.78 12.43 7.70
CA ALA A 331 -11.18 11.73 6.56
C ALA A 331 -10.57 12.71 5.53
N ASN A 332 -11.09 13.93 5.42
CA ASN A 332 -10.61 14.96 4.50
C ASN A 332 -9.48 15.83 5.09
N SER A 333 -8.98 15.50 6.27
CA SER A 333 -7.84 16.19 6.85
C SER A 333 -6.55 15.83 6.12
N ARG A 334 -5.68 16.83 5.89
CA ARG A 334 -4.33 16.59 5.34
C ARG A 334 -3.41 15.79 6.29
N HIS A 335 -3.83 15.56 7.52
CA HIS A 335 -3.10 14.81 8.54
C HIS A 335 -3.53 13.36 8.62
N THR A 336 -4.54 12.97 7.84
CA THR A 336 -5.10 11.63 7.85
C THR A 336 -4.96 10.93 6.52
N ILE A 337 -4.74 9.63 6.55
CA ILE A 337 -4.76 8.77 5.37
C ILE A 337 -6.19 8.25 5.21
N ALA A 338 -6.94 8.84 4.29
CA ALA A 338 -8.28 8.38 3.95
C ALA A 338 -8.22 7.05 3.17
N VAL A 339 -8.88 6.02 3.70
CA VAL A 339 -8.86 4.65 3.18
C VAL A 339 -10.23 4.25 2.66
N THR A 340 -10.32 3.90 1.38
CA THR A 340 -11.52 3.35 0.75
C THR A 340 -11.47 1.83 0.59
N ALA A 341 -12.58 1.24 0.16
CA ALA A 341 -12.79 -0.20 0.12
C ALA A 341 -12.92 -0.77 -1.30
N VAL A 342 -12.29 -1.92 -1.55
CA VAL A 342 -12.44 -2.72 -2.76
C VAL A 342 -12.77 -4.18 -2.45
N THR A 343 -13.56 -4.80 -3.31
CA THR A 343 -14.00 -6.20 -3.19
C THR A 343 -12.90 -7.18 -3.62
N HIS A 344 -13.13 -8.48 -3.44
CA HIS A 344 -12.25 -9.57 -3.87
C HIS A 344 -12.07 -9.67 -5.40
N TYR A 345 -12.77 -8.85 -6.16
CA TYR A 345 -12.55 -8.65 -7.61
C TYR A 345 -11.68 -7.43 -7.91
N GLY A 346 -11.24 -6.67 -6.91
CA GLY A 346 -10.49 -5.42 -7.07
C GLY A 346 -11.35 -4.24 -7.52
N ARG A 347 -12.68 -4.29 -7.35
CA ARG A 347 -13.62 -3.23 -7.70
C ARG A 347 -14.06 -2.45 -6.48
N GLN A 348 -14.50 -1.21 -6.69
CA GLN A 348 -15.11 -0.40 -5.63
C GLN A 348 -16.22 -1.18 -4.91
N SER A 349 -16.18 -1.26 -3.59
CA SER A 349 -17.27 -1.82 -2.81
C SER A 349 -18.53 -0.98 -2.96
N TRP A 350 -19.71 -1.61 -2.93
CA TRP A 350 -20.98 -0.99 -3.27
C TRP A 350 -21.36 0.20 -2.39
N TYR A 351 -20.79 0.28 -1.19
CA TYR A 351 -21.01 1.35 -0.21
C TYR A 351 -19.91 2.42 -0.22
N ALA A 352 -18.74 2.12 -0.78
CA ALA A 352 -17.54 2.93 -0.60
C ALA A 352 -17.68 4.29 -1.29
N GLU A 353 -17.57 5.36 -0.50
CA GLU A 353 -17.70 6.73 -0.98
C GLU A 353 -16.55 7.14 -1.88
N PRO A 354 -16.84 7.93 -2.92
CA PRO A 354 -15.79 8.60 -3.68
C PRO A 354 -15.31 9.86 -2.95
N GLY A 355 -14.08 10.28 -3.21
CA GLY A 355 -13.56 11.53 -2.68
C GLY A 355 -12.21 11.92 -3.29
N ALA A 356 -11.94 13.21 -3.40
CA ALA A 356 -10.62 13.69 -3.83
C ALA A 356 -9.55 13.54 -2.74
N ASN A 357 -9.97 13.35 -1.49
CA ASN A 357 -9.14 13.14 -0.31
C ASN A 357 -8.65 11.69 -0.16
N ILE A 358 -9.25 10.73 -0.87
CA ILE A 358 -8.88 9.32 -0.77
C ILE A 358 -7.42 9.14 -1.20
N LEU A 359 -6.60 8.59 -0.31
CA LEU A 359 -5.21 8.29 -0.61
C LEU A 359 -5.05 6.89 -1.19
N VAL A 360 -5.70 5.88 -0.61
CA VAL A 360 -5.48 4.48 -0.93
C VAL A 360 -6.75 3.64 -0.76
N ALA A 361 -6.89 2.60 -1.55
CA ALA A 361 -7.90 1.57 -1.37
C ALA A 361 -7.30 0.33 -0.68
N ALA A 362 -8.13 -0.41 0.03
CA ALA A 362 -7.73 -1.71 0.58
C ALA A 362 -8.86 -2.74 0.45
N PRO A 363 -8.54 -4.04 0.42
CA PRO A 363 -9.51 -5.12 0.44
C PRO A 363 -10.50 -5.01 1.60
N SER A 364 -11.78 -5.12 1.28
CA SER A 364 -12.90 -5.16 2.22
C SER A 364 -14.07 -5.94 1.63
N ASP A 365 -15.17 -6.02 2.36
CA ASP A 365 -16.34 -6.77 1.92
C ASP A 365 -17.00 -6.21 0.65
N GLY A 366 -17.72 -7.08 0.00
CA GLY A 366 -18.52 -6.79 -1.18
C GLY A 366 -18.58 -7.97 -2.14
N ASP A 367 -19.53 -7.92 -3.07
CA ASP A 367 -19.78 -9.00 -4.03
C ASP A 367 -20.06 -10.37 -3.36
N GLY A 368 -20.53 -10.36 -2.11
CA GLY A 368 -20.94 -11.55 -1.37
C GLY A 368 -19.89 -12.14 -0.43
N GLU A 369 -18.71 -11.55 -0.35
CA GLU A 369 -17.62 -11.98 0.54
C GLU A 369 -17.30 -10.89 1.58
N GLY A 370 -17.06 -11.32 2.83
CA GLY A 370 -16.64 -10.48 3.93
C GLY A 370 -15.18 -10.67 4.31
N ILE A 371 -14.76 -9.98 5.35
CA ILE A 371 -13.42 -10.09 5.92
C ILE A 371 -13.46 -10.99 7.15
N THR A 372 -12.60 -12.01 7.15
CA THR A 372 -12.43 -12.92 8.29
C THR A 372 -11.45 -12.32 9.29
N THR A 373 -11.93 -12.09 10.53
CA THR A 373 -11.18 -11.43 11.60
C THR A 373 -11.65 -11.91 12.98
N THR A 374 -11.11 -11.34 14.06
CA THR A 374 -11.56 -11.59 15.44
C THR A 374 -12.95 -11.00 15.71
N ASP A 375 -13.67 -11.57 16.68
CA ASP A 375 -14.87 -11.06 17.30
C ASP A 375 -14.71 -11.12 18.83
N ASN A 376 -15.56 -10.49 19.61
CA ASN A 376 -15.49 -10.63 21.06
C ASN A 376 -15.66 -12.09 21.47
N GLU A 377 -14.89 -12.53 22.46
CA GLU A 377 -14.93 -13.92 22.91
C GLU A 377 -16.34 -14.38 23.38
N GLY A 378 -16.67 -15.60 23.02
CA GLY A 378 -17.89 -16.28 23.49
C GLY A 378 -19.14 -15.90 22.72
N GLY A 379 -20.12 -15.29 23.36
CA GLY A 379 -21.43 -14.98 22.76
C GLY A 379 -21.72 -13.49 22.67
N SER A 380 -20.71 -12.65 22.77
CA SER A 380 -20.77 -11.19 22.58
C SER A 380 -20.22 -10.77 21.22
N GLY A 381 -20.41 -9.52 20.82
CA GLY A 381 -20.00 -9.06 19.49
C GLY A 381 -21.00 -9.43 18.38
N TYR A 382 -20.50 -9.70 17.20
CA TYR A 382 -21.31 -9.98 16.01
C TYR A 382 -21.85 -11.41 15.95
N ASN A 383 -21.12 -12.38 16.49
CA ASN A 383 -21.40 -13.82 16.36
C ASN A 383 -21.39 -14.54 17.71
N ASN A 384 -21.80 -15.82 17.70
CA ASN A 384 -21.66 -16.70 18.86
C ASN A 384 -20.31 -17.47 18.79
N GLY A 385 -19.22 -16.76 18.65
CA GLY A 385 -17.89 -17.35 18.51
C GLY A 385 -16.86 -16.23 18.54
N ASP A 386 -15.60 -16.60 18.59
CA ASP A 386 -14.50 -15.67 18.77
C ASP A 386 -14.01 -15.03 17.45
N TYR A 387 -14.68 -15.34 16.32
CA TYR A 387 -14.29 -14.86 14.98
C TYR A 387 -15.50 -14.45 14.15
N ASN A 388 -15.31 -13.42 13.34
CA ASN A 388 -16.29 -12.90 12.39
C ASN A 388 -15.79 -13.09 10.95
N ASN A 389 -16.63 -13.65 10.06
CA ASN A 389 -16.30 -13.86 8.65
C ASN A 389 -16.98 -12.85 7.72
N ASN A 390 -17.67 -11.86 8.27
CA ASN A 390 -18.46 -10.89 7.52
C ASN A 390 -18.16 -9.45 7.95
N PHE A 391 -16.99 -9.21 8.51
CA PHE A 391 -16.58 -7.85 8.80
C PHE A 391 -16.36 -7.08 7.49
N GLY A 392 -16.68 -5.78 7.46
CA GLY A 392 -16.69 -5.03 6.22
C GLY A 392 -16.71 -3.52 6.43
N GLY A 393 -17.18 -2.82 5.40
CA GLY A 393 -17.12 -1.36 5.34
C GLY A 393 -15.71 -0.84 5.06
N THR A 394 -15.56 0.45 4.91
CA THR A 394 -14.25 1.10 4.97
C THR A 394 -13.60 0.89 6.35
N SER A 395 -14.41 0.44 7.31
CA SER A 395 -14.00 0.01 8.66
C SER A 395 -13.07 -1.20 8.69
N SER A 396 -13.11 -2.11 7.73
CA SER A 396 -12.16 -3.21 7.64
C SER A 396 -10.96 -2.88 6.74
N ALA A 397 -11.14 -2.02 5.77
CA ALA A 397 -10.07 -1.52 4.90
C ALA A 397 -9.04 -0.69 5.68
N THR A 398 -9.50 0.16 6.58
CA THR A 398 -8.66 1.07 7.37
C THR A 398 -7.65 0.35 8.26
N PRO A 399 -8.04 -0.60 9.13
CA PRO A 399 -7.08 -1.34 9.94
C PRO A 399 -6.13 -2.22 9.11
N LEU A 400 -6.53 -2.69 7.94
CA LEU A 400 -5.62 -3.36 7.02
C LEU A 400 -4.49 -2.42 6.57
N VAL A 401 -4.81 -1.17 6.22
CA VAL A 401 -3.80 -0.15 5.90
C VAL A 401 -2.96 0.19 7.12
N SER A 402 -3.56 0.30 8.32
CA SER A 402 -2.81 0.52 9.57
C SER A 402 -1.78 -0.57 9.82
N GLY A 403 -2.13 -1.83 9.58
CA GLY A 403 -1.20 -2.94 9.65
C GLY A 403 -0.09 -2.84 8.60
N VAL A 404 -0.40 -2.48 7.35
CA VAL A 404 0.63 -2.26 6.32
C VAL A 404 1.55 -1.09 6.70
N VAL A 405 1.02 -0.01 7.29
CA VAL A 405 1.84 1.08 7.84
C VAL A 405 2.79 0.56 8.94
N ALA A 406 2.32 -0.34 9.80
CA ALA A 406 3.19 -0.96 10.79
C ALA A 406 4.33 -1.79 10.16
N LEU A 407 4.10 -2.46 9.03
CA LEU A 407 5.18 -3.12 8.28
C LEU A 407 6.17 -2.11 7.67
N ILE A 408 5.67 -0.99 7.16
CA ILE A 408 6.50 0.12 6.62
C ILE A 408 7.42 0.68 7.72
N LEU A 409 6.88 0.90 8.92
CA LEU A 409 7.64 1.43 10.06
C LEU A 409 8.59 0.38 10.67
N ASP A 410 8.25 -0.92 10.64
CA ASP A 410 9.19 -2.01 10.98
C ASP A 410 10.38 -2.05 9.99
N ALA A 411 10.12 -1.81 8.70
CA ALA A 411 11.17 -1.75 7.68
C ALA A 411 12.06 -0.52 7.84
N ASN A 412 11.52 0.61 8.28
CA ASN A 412 12.30 1.83 8.52
C ASN A 412 11.65 2.70 9.61
N PRO A 413 12.09 2.59 10.86
CA PRO A 413 11.51 3.34 11.99
C PRO A 413 11.80 4.85 11.98
N ASN A 414 12.63 5.34 11.06
CA ASN A 414 12.98 6.76 10.98
C ASN A 414 12.10 7.54 9.98
N LEU A 415 11.09 6.92 9.41
CA LEU A 415 10.16 7.57 8.49
C LEU A 415 9.26 8.56 9.23
N THR A 416 9.07 9.74 8.63
CA THR A 416 8.03 10.67 9.06
C THR A 416 6.67 10.21 8.58
N TYR A 417 5.58 10.77 9.14
CA TYR A 417 4.23 10.47 8.65
C TYR A 417 4.09 10.77 7.14
N ARG A 418 4.72 11.85 6.64
CA ARG A 418 4.72 12.23 5.22
C ARG A 418 5.50 11.23 4.36
N ASP A 419 6.61 10.70 4.87
CA ASP A 419 7.32 9.64 4.16
C ASP A 419 6.44 8.40 3.94
N VAL A 420 5.64 8.04 4.96
CA VAL A 420 4.68 6.94 4.87
C VAL A 420 3.62 7.20 3.79
N GLU A 421 3.04 8.40 3.74
CA GLU A 421 2.10 8.80 2.68
C GLU A 421 2.73 8.70 1.29
N HIS A 422 3.94 9.24 1.12
CA HIS A 422 4.67 9.14 -0.13
C HIS A 422 4.99 7.70 -0.53
N ILE A 423 5.35 6.85 0.41
CA ILE A 423 5.60 5.43 0.15
C ILE A 423 4.32 4.75 -0.33
N ILE A 424 3.18 4.98 0.33
CA ILE A 424 1.88 4.43 -0.07
C ILE A 424 1.54 4.89 -1.50
N VAL A 425 1.63 6.19 -1.79
CA VAL A 425 1.35 6.73 -3.14
C VAL A 425 2.23 6.11 -4.22
N ASN A 426 3.51 5.87 -3.93
CA ASN A 426 4.46 5.34 -4.90
C ASN A 426 4.42 3.81 -5.04
N SER A 427 3.80 3.10 -4.12
CA SER A 427 3.70 1.64 -4.10
C SER A 427 2.30 1.12 -4.42
N ALA A 428 1.26 1.96 -4.31
CA ALA A 428 -0.12 1.54 -4.57
C ALA A 428 -0.27 0.96 -5.98
N ARG A 429 -1.05 -0.12 -6.08
CA ARG A 429 -1.26 -0.87 -7.30
C ARG A 429 -2.58 -0.46 -7.96
N ILE A 430 -2.55 -0.15 -9.25
CA ILE A 430 -3.78 0.11 -10.02
C ILE A 430 -4.62 -1.17 -10.03
N ASN A 431 -5.83 -1.08 -9.54
CA ASN A 431 -6.90 -2.08 -9.61
C ASN A 431 -7.93 -1.65 -10.64
N ASP A 432 -8.78 -2.57 -11.09
CA ASP A 432 -9.85 -2.30 -12.06
C ASP A 432 -9.42 -1.32 -13.17
N ALA A 433 -8.32 -1.64 -13.85
CA ALA A 433 -7.68 -0.77 -14.84
C ALA A 433 -8.60 -0.37 -16.01
N GLY A 434 -9.76 -1.00 -16.13
CA GLY A 434 -10.81 -0.65 -17.11
C GLY A 434 -11.79 0.43 -16.62
N ASP A 435 -11.75 0.82 -15.34
CA ASP A 435 -12.62 1.88 -14.82
C ASP A 435 -12.20 3.25 -15.38
N ASN A 436 -13.18 4.02 -15.83
CA ASN A 436 -12.95 5.31 -16.48
C ASN A 436 -12.70 6.47 -15.52
N SER A 437 -12.67 6.22 -14.22
CA SER A 437 -12.34 7.23 -13.19
C SER A 437 -10.85 7.50 -13.08
N TRP A 438 -9.99 6.62 -13.62
CA TRP A 438 -8.54 6.79 -13.59
C TRP A 438 -8.09 7.98 -14.44
N ASN A 439 -7.27 8.84 -13.86
CA ASN A 439 -6.65 9.98 -14.49
C ASN A 439 -5.19 10.11 -14.04
N VAL A 440 -4.37 10.76 -14.85
CA VAL A 440 -2.98 11.07 -14.46
C VAL A 440 -2.93 12.48 -13.88
N ASN A 441 -2.43 12.63 -12.65
CA ASN A 441 -2.29 13.93 -12.00
C ASN A 441 -1.07 14.71 -12.53
N GLY A 442 -0.90 15.95 -12.05
CA GLY A 442 0.20 16.81 -12.45
C GLY A 442 1.61 16.31 -12.06
N ALA A 443 1.72 15.35 -11.14
CA ALA A 443 2.97 14.71 -10.72
C ALA A 443 3.27 13.42 -11.52
N GLY A 444 2.33 12.98 -12.36
CA GLY A 444 2.48 11.79 -13.20
C GLY A 444 1.99 10.49 -12.55
N HIS A 445 1.29 10.56 -11.42
CA HIS A 445 0.65 9.39 -10.79
C HIS A 445 -0.75 9.19 -11.34
N ASP A 446 -1.13 7.93 -11.53
CA ASP A 446 -2.52 7.56 -11.74
C ASP A 446 -3.30 7.83 -10.44
N VAL A 447 -4.49 8.42 -10.56
CA VAL A 447 -5.35 8.75 -9.43
C VAL A 447 -6.83 8.63 -9.81
N SER A 448 -7.63 8.18 -8.88
CA SER A 448 -9.07 8.02 -9.02
C SER A 448 -9.79 8.47 -7.74
N HIS A 449 -10.89 9.19 -7.86
CA HIS A 449 -11.73 9.51 -6.70
C HIS A 449 -12.42 8.28 -6.08
N LYS A 450 -12.37 7.10 -6.74
CA LYS A 450 -12.89 5.84 -6.21
C LYS A 450 -11.84 5.02 -5.47
N TYR A 451 -10.56 5.15 -5.85
CA TYR A 451 -9.50 4.24 -5.46
C TYR A 451 -8.26 4.97 -4.89
N GLY A 452 -8.28 6.31 -4.83
CA GLY A 452 -7.08 7.08 -4.52
C GLY A 452 -5.98 6.83 -5.55
N PHE A 453 -4.79 6.48 -5.09
CA PHE A 453 -3.65 6.11 -5.94
C PHE A 453 -3.62 4.61 -6.30
N GLY A 454 -4.59 3.83 -5.81
CA GLY A 454 -4.73 2.40 -6.06
C GLY A 454 -4.89 1.57 -4.80
N VAL A 455 -4.87 0.25 -4.93
CA VAL A 455 -4.91 -0.68 -3.80
C VAL A 455 -3.55 -0.73 -3.13
N ILE A 456 -3.55 -0.77 -1.80
CA ILE A 456 -2.36 -0.95 -0.99
C ILE A 456 -1.57 -2.20 -1.42
N ASP A 457 -0.25 -2.07 -1.59
CA ASP A 457 0.67 -3.16 -1.90
C ASP A 457 1.76 -3.20 -0.84
N ALA A 458 1.60 -4.08 0.14
CA ALA A 458 2.49 -4.16 1.29
C ALA A 458 3.92 -4.54 0.89
N SER A 459 4.07 -5.46 -0.06
CA SER A 459 5.40 -5.89 -0.51
C SER A 459 6.16 -4.75 -1.19
N ALA A 460 5.52 -4.04 -2.11
CA ALA A 460 6.13 -2.88 -2.76
C ALA A 460 6.41 -1.74 -1.77
N ALA A 461 5.52 -1.55 -0.79
CA ALA A 461 5.68 -0.51 0.23
C ALA A 461 6.89 -0.74 1.14
N VAL A 462 7.08 -1.96 1.66
CA VAL A 462 8.25 -2.26 2.53
C VAL A 462 9.56 -2.25 1.76
N ASP A 463 9.55 -2.67 0.50
CA ASP A 463 10.73 -2.60 -0.38
C ASP A 463 11.19 -1.15 -0.60
N LEU A 464 10.24 -0.23 -0.79
CA LEU A 464 10.53 1.20 -0.86
C LEU A 464 11.00 1.76 0.48
N ALA A 465 10.31 1.43 1.58
CA ALA A 465 10.58 1.92 2.93
C ALA A 465 12.00 1.61 3.40
N ALA A 466 12.48 0.39 3.14
CA ALA A 466 13.79 -0.08 3.57
C ALA A 466 14.95 0.81 3.07
N ASN A 467 14.78 1.50 1.95
CA ASN A 467 15.80 2.34 1.33
C ASN A 467 15.32 3.78 1.08
N TRP A 468 14.22 4.20 1.72
CA TRP A 468 13.63 5.51 1.51
C TRP A 468 14.51 6.62 2.08
N ALA A 469 14.67 7.67 1.31
CA ALA A 469 15.27 8.92 1.79
C ALA A 469 14.15 9.88 2.18
N ASN A 470 14.14 10.29 3.45
CA ASN A 470 13.09 11.14 3.99
C ASN A 470 12.88 12.40 3.14
N VAL A 471 11.62 12.75 2.92
CA VAL A 471 11.26 14.00 2.25
C VAL A 471 11.72 15.22 3.07
N GLY A 472 11.92 16.34 2.38
CA GLY A 472 12.31 17.59 3.06
C GLY A 472 11.22 18.11 4.00
N PRO A 473 11.53 19.12 4.85
CA PRO A 473 10.52 19.75 5.70
C PRO A 473 9.35 20.27 4.88
N GLU A 474 8.16 20.21 5.46
CA GLU A 474 6.97 20.82 4.89
C GLU A 474 7.13 22.34 4.73
N ILE A 475 6.65 22.87 3.61
CA ILE A 475 6.60 24.31 3.34
C ILE A 475 5.14 24.71 3.19
N ASN A 476 4.62 25.45 4.16
CA ASN A 476 3.28 26.01 4.13
C ASN A 476 3.26 27.34 3.37
N PHE A 477 2.41 27.43 2.37
CA PHE A 477 2.11 28.68 1.68
C PHE A 477 0.64 29.06 1.88
N GLN A 478 0.39 30.23 2.46
CA GLN A 478 -0.96 30.76 2.62
C GLN A 478 -1.12 32.01 1.75
N SER A 479 -2.08 31.96 0.81
CA SER A 479 -2.41 33.13 -0.03
C SER A 479 -3.12 34.27 0.73
N GLY A 480 -3.62 34.01 1.92
CA GLY A 480 -4.64 34.83 2.58
C GLY A 480 -6.02 34.62 1.96
N LEU A 481 -7.03 35.26 2.54
CA LEU A 481 -8.39 35.21 1.98
C LEU A 481 -8.40 35.97 0.65
N LEU A 482 -8.80 35.26 -0.42
CA LEU A 482 -9.05 35.83 -1.73
C LEU A 482 -10.50 36.34 -1.75
N ASP A 483 -10.69 37.64 -1.91
CA ASP A 483 -12.01 38.26 -2.05
C ASP A 483 -12.49 38.01 -3.48
N VAL A 484 -13.52 37.22 -3.61
CA VAL A 484 -14.14 36.88 -4.91
C VAL A 484 -15.31 37.78 -5.30
N ASP A 485 -15.49 38.93 -4.61
CA ASP A 485 -16.43 40.01 -4.97
C ASP A 485 -17.87 39.52 -5.23
N ASP A 486 -18.56 38.91 -4.29
CA ASP A 486 -19.98 38.48 -4.38
C ASP A 486 -20.36 37.78 -5.72
N ARG A 487 -19.40 37.14 -6.36
CA ARG A 487 -19.67 36.41 -7.61
C ARG A 487 -20.64 35.24 -7.39
N GLN A 488 -21.70 35.20 -8.20
CA GLN A 488 -22.62 34.06 -8.17
C GLN A 488 -21.93 32.81 -8.73
N ILE A 489 -21.96 31.73 -7.98
CA ILE A 489 -21.58 30.41 -8.48
C ILE A 489 -22.69 29.96 -9.44
N PRO A 490 -22.41 29.78 -10.76
CA PRO A 490 -23.43 29.35 -11.70
C PRO A 490 -23.89 27.94 -11.36
N ASP A 491 -25.19 27.79 -11.09
CA ASP A 491 -25.77 26.47 -10.86
C ASP A 491 -25.76 25.64 -12.14
N ASN A 492 -25.23 24.42 -12.03
CA ASN A 492 -25.19 23.41 -13.11
C ASN A 492 -24.60 23.93 -14.45
N SER A 493 -23.59 24.79 -14.41
CA SER A 493 -22.88 25.24 -15.61
C SER A 493 -21.37 25.33 -15.41
N ALA A 494 -20.63 24.77 -16.34
CA ALA A 494 -19.19 25.01 -16.46
C ALA A 494 -18.96 26.37 -17.18
N PRO A 495 -17.95 27.17 -16.79
CA PRO A 495 -16.74 26.80 -16.04
C PRO A 495 -16.72 27.18 -14.55
N GLY A 496 -17.83 27.43 -13.88
CA GLY A 496 -17.82 27.84 -12.48
C GLY A 496 -17.15 29.20 -12.22
N ILE A 497 -16.65 29.43 -11.00
CA ILE A 497 -15.83 30.56 -10.63
C ILE A 497 -14.41 30.09 -10.41
N SER A 498 -13.43 30.81 -10.96
CA SER A 498 -12.01 30.56 -10.71
C SER A 498 -11.33 31.83 -10.22
N GLU A 499 -10.37 31.65 -9.32
CA GLU A 499 -9.42 32.65 -8.90
C GLU A 499 -8.02 32.07 -9.03
N ILE A 500 -7.02 32.92 -9.26
CA ILE A 500 -5.64 32.46 -9.47
C ILE A 500 -4.77 33.15 -8.43
N THR A 501 -4.05 32.34 -7.65
CA THR A 501 -2.95 32.83 -6.83
C THR A 501 -1.62 32.35 -7.41
N GLN A 502 -0.57 33.14 -7.20
CA GLN A 502 0.78 32.76 -7.65
C GLN A 502 1.61 32.34 -6.45
N VAL A 503 2.18 31.17 -6.52
CA VAL A 503 3.20 30.71 -5.60
C VAL A 503 4.55 31.17 -6.15
N SER A 504 5.28 31.96 -5.37
CA SER A 504 6.52 32.62 -5.81
C SER A 504 7.73 31.72 -5.85
N GLU A 505 7.62 30.50 -5.33
CA GLU A 505 8.70 29.52 -5.25
C GLU A 505 8.38 28.26 -6.05
N SER A 506 9.42 27.58 -6.52
CA SER A 506 9.26 26.28 -7.18
C SER A 506 9.12 25.22 -6.09
N ILE A 507 7.90 24.85 -5.77
CA ILE A 507 7.55 23.83 -4.77
C ILE A 507 6.76 22.71 -5.44
N LYS A 508 6.87 21.49 -4.89
CA LYS A 508 5.96 20.42 -5.20
C LYS A 508 4.72 20.58 -4.31
N ILE A 509 3.54 20.63 -4.91
CA ILE A 509 2.28 20.72 -4.17
C ILE A 509 1.91 19.30 -3.76
N GLU A 510 1.78 19.03 -2.46
CA GLU A 510 1.35 17.77 -1.91
C GLU A 510 -0.13 17.83 -1.51
N HIS A 511 -0.58 18.95 -1.01
CA HIS A 511 -1.95 19.16 -0.57
C HIS A 511 -2.41 20.59 -0.85
N VAL A 512 -3.72 20.75 -1.12
CA VAL A 512 -4.39 22.04 -1.29
C VAL A 512 -5.65 22.05 -0.43
N GLU A 513 -5.73 22.96 0.54
CA GLU A 513 -6.92 23.21 1.36
C GLU A 513 -7.79 24.34 0.78
#